data_bb7ad82f0bd4987b33896345898f0c25
#
_entry.id   bb7ad82f0bd4987b33896345898f0c25
#
_cell.length_a   1.000
_cell.length_b   1.000
_cell.length_c   1.000
_cell.angle_alpha   90.00
_cell.angle_beta   90.00
_cell.angle_gamma   90.00
#
_symmetry.space_group_name_H-M   'P 1'
#
loop_
_entity.id
_entity.type
_entity.pdbx_description
1 polymer ?
#
loop_
_entity_poly.entity_id
_entity_poly.type
_entity_poly.pdbx_seq_one_letter_code
_entity_poly.pdbx_strand_id
1 'polypeptide(L)'
;MVSDMPTIDATRLESTATRIFEKLGAPTGDAAWIAHLLVLANLRGHDSHGVIRIPQYAQAVKTGGIDPKSPVTVVAETPVTARLDGGRGFGQVVARRGIELCITKAKASGLAAVALSRTTHVGRLADYAEMAAAQGLVGMLWVNAVHGLNVAPWGGAARRLGTNPHAIGIPGAGAPAMVLDFATSVVAEGKMRVKKNRKQQAPPGWFIDAEGRPANDPEIFYGDPVGSLLTSGDPFPTAPTSPERLASPSRLQPSFFLTTTIFEMPSRVSRSRSTPTALW
;
A
#
# COMPACT_ATOMS: atom_id res chain seq x y z
N MET A 1 -0.83 -10.27 -29.65
CA MET A 1 -1.07 -11.65 -29.20
C MET A 1 -1.15 -11.61 -27.68
N VAL A 2 -2.35 -11.72 -27.11
CA VAL A 2 -2.53 -11.98 -25.68
C VAL A 2 -2.05 -13.41 -25.51
N SER A 3 -0.90 -13.60 -24.86
CA SER A 3 -0.31 -14.89 -24.64
C SER A 3 -1.29 -15.78 -23.87
N ASP A 4 -1.23 -17.05 -24.20
CA ASP A 4 -1.92 -18.20 -23.60
C ASP A 4 -1.62 -18.34 -22.09
N MET A 5 -2.01 -17.33 -21.32
CA MET A 5 -1.88 -17.37 -19.86
C MET A 5 -3.02 -18.20 -19.29
N PRO A 6 -2.75 -19.20 -18.46
CA PRO A 6 -3.79 -20.05 -17.91
C PRO A 6 -4.75 -19.20 -17.06
N THR A 7 -6.04 -19.31 -17.36
CA THR A 7 -7.10 -18.72 -16.54
C THR A 7 -7.38 -19.67 -15.36
N ILE A 8 -7.39 -19.12 -14.15
CA ILE A 8 -7.68 -19.87 -12.92
C ILE A 8 -8.94 -19.28 -12.31
N ASP A 9 -9.86 -20.13 -11.90
CA ASP A 9 -11.05 -19.71 -11.13
C ASP A 9 -10.65 -19.03 -9.83
N ALA A 10 -11.26 -17.88 -9.53
CA ALA A 10 -10.90 -17.05 -8.39
C ALA A 10 -11.11 -17.77 -7.04
N THR A 11 -12.20 -18.53 -6.90
CA THR A 11 -12.52 -19.28 -5.67
C THR A 11 -11.49 -20.40 -5.44
N ARG A 12 -11.13 -21.10 -6.51
CA ARG A 12 -10.07 -22.12 -6.45
C ARG A 12 -8.72 -21.53 -6.10
N LEU A 13 -8.38 -20.37 -6.66
CA LEU A 13 -7.13 -19.66 -6.37
C LEU A 13 -7.09 -19.20 -4.92
N GLU A 14 -8.19 -18.62 -4.40
CA GLU A 14 -8.32 -18.16 -3.03
C GLU A 14 -8.19 -19.32 -2.03
N SER A 15 -8.90 -20.44 -2.28
CA SER A 15 -8.80 -21.63 -1.41
C SER A 15 -7.39 -22.23 -1.41
N THR A 16 -6.70 -22.20 -2.56
CA THR A 16 -5.32 -22.69 -2.67
C THR A 16 -4.36 -21.77 -1.90
N ALA A 17 -4.50 -20.46 -2.06
CA ALA A 17 -3.69 -19.48 -1.35
C ALA A 17 -3.91 -19.57 0.17
N THR A 18 -5.16 -19.73 0.63
CA THR A 18 -5.49 -19.95 2.04
C THR A 18 -4.74 -21.13 2.63
N ARG A 19 -4.78 -22.30 1.96
CA ARG A 19 -4.04 -23.49 2.41
C ARG A 19 -2.53 -23.29 2.45
N ILE A 20 -1.98 -22.45 1.55
CA ILE A 20 -0.55 -22.11 1.59
C ILE A 20 -0.23 -21.31 2.86
N PHE A 21 -1.03 -20.28 3.19
CA PHE A 21 -0.81 -19.46 4.37
C PHE A 21 -1.04 -20.23 5.68
N GLU A 22 -2.01 -21.14 5.71
CA GLU A 22 -2.18 -22.06 6.85
C GLU A 22 -0.95 -22.92 7.07
N LYS A 23 -0.39 -23.52 5.99
CA LYS A 23 0.86 -24.29 6.05
C LYS A 23 2.08 -23.45 6.46
N LEU A 24 2.05 -22.14 6.21
CA LEU A 24 3.06 -21.20 6.70
C LEU A 24 2.85 -20.81 8.17
N GLY A 25 1.80 -21.32 8.82
CA GLY A 25 1.51 -21.14 10.24
C GLY A 25 0.53 -20.02 10.57
N ALA A 26 -0.07 -19.37 9.57
CA ALA A 26 -1.12 -18.37 9.84
C ALA A 26 -2.40 -19.04 10.38
N PRO A 27 -3.09 -18.45 11.37
CA PRO A 27 -4.42 -18.88 11.78
C PRO A 27 -5.40 -18.89 10.58
N THR A 28 -6.35 -19.85 10.55
CA THR A 28 -7.24 -20.06 9.40
C THR A 28 -7.94 -18.77 8.93
N GLY A 29 -8.48 -17.97 9.87
CA GLY A 29 -9.16 -16.72 9.52
C GLY A 29 -8.23 -15.66 8.92
N ASP A 30 -6.98 -15.59 9.41
CA ASP A 30 -5.98 -14.67 8.88
C ASP A 30 -5.45 -15.16 7.53
N ALA A 31 -5.23 -16.47 7.38
CA ALA A 31 -4.87 -17.09 6.09
C ALA A 31 -5.89 -16.80 5.00
N ALA A 32 -7.18 -16.98 5.30
CA ALA A 32 -8.28 -16.66 4.39
C ALA A 32 -8.33 -15.18 4.02
N TRP A 33 -8.15 -14.28 5.00
CA TRP A 33 -8.11 -12.84 4.76
C TRP A 33 -6.97 -12.43 3.84
N ILE A 34 -5.75 -12.93 4.08
CA ILE A 34 -4.60 -12.65 3.24
C ILE A 34 -4.84 -13.15 1.82
N ALA A 35 -5.31 -14.39 1.66
CA ALA A 35 -5.60 -15.00 0.37
C ALA A 35 -6.65 -14.20 -0.40
N HIS A 36 -7.75 -13.82 0.27
CA HIS A 36 -8.81 -12.98 -0.29
C HIS A 36 -8.27 -11.68 -0.87
N LEU A 37 -7.48 -10.92 -0.11
CA LEU A 37 -6.94 -9.64 -0.57
C LEU A 37 -5.97 -9.79 -1.75
N LEU A 38 -5.17 -10.86 -1.79
CA LEU A 38 -4.27 -11.12 -2.92
C LEU A 38 -5.06 -11.46 -4.19
N VAL A 39 -6.08 -12.30 -4.10
CA VAL A 39 -6.93 -12.62 -5.24
C VAL A 39 -7.75 -11.42 -5.69
N LEU A 40 -8.31 -10.65 -4.74
CA LEU A 40 -9.03 -9.41 -5.02
C LEU A 40 -8.14 -8.39 -5.75
N ALA A 41 -6.87 -8.28 -5.37
CA ALA A 41 -5.93 -7.41 -6.06
C ALA A 41 -5.75 -7.82 -7.54
N ASN A 42 -5.64 -9.11 -7.86
CA ASN A 42 -5.62 -9.58 -9.25
C ASN A 42 -6.92 -9.26 -9.99
N LEU A 43 -8.09 -9.52 -9.38
CA LEU A 43 -9.40 -9.23 -9.97
C LEU A 43 -9.60 -7.73 -10.26
N ARG A 44 -8.93 -6.87 -9.49
CA ARG A 44 -8.92 -5.41 -9.65
C ARG A 44 -7.81 -4.90 -10.59
N GLY A 45 -7.08 -5.80 -11.26
CA GLY A 45 -5.99 -5.45 -12.20
C GLY A 45 -4.69 -4.99 -11.53
N HIS A 46 -4.53 -5.25 -10.22
CA HIS A 46 -3.33 -4.91 -9.45
C HIS A 46 -2.43 -6.14 -9.21
N ASP A 47 -1.99 -6.81 -10.28
CA ASP A 47 -1.16 -8.02 -10.23
C ASP A 47 0.06 -7.88 -9.32
N SER A 48 0.63 -6.68 -9.24
CA SER A 48 1.79 -6.37 -8.38
C SER A 48 1.52 -6.56 -6.87
N HIS A 49 0.26 -6.54 -6.45
CA HIS A 49 -0.21 -6.74 -5.08
C HIS A 49 -1.02 -8.04 -4.92
N GLY A 50 -1.10 -8.82 -6.00
CA GLY A 50 -1.84 -10.08 -6.08
C GLY A 50 -1.02 -11.29 -5.63
N VAL A 51 -1.42 -12.46 -6.11
CA VAL A 51 -0.84 -13.78 -5.75
C VAL A 51 0.64 -13.92 -6.11
N ILE A 52 1.18 -13.05 -6.94
CA ILE A 52 2.63 -12.93 -7.20
C ILE A 52 3.43 -12.69 -5.89
N ARG A 53 2.79 -12.22 -4.82
CA ARG A 53 3.41 -11.98 -3.51
C ARG A 53 3.54 -13.23 -2.65
N ILE A 54 2.85 -14.33 -2.96
CA ILE A 54 2.90 -15.56 -2.17
C ILE A 54 4.33 -16.07 -1.95
N PRO A 55 5.18 -16.22 -2.98
CA PRO A 55 6.56 -16.68 -2.80
C PRO A 55 7.38 -15.73 -1.89
N GLN A 56 7.18 -14.42 -2.03
CA GLN A 56 7.86 -13.41 -1.21
C GLN A 56 7.46 -13.54 0.27
N TYR A 57 6.17 -13.71 0.56
CA TYR A 57 5.67 -13.87 1.93
C TYR A 57 6.13 -15.20 2.54
N ALA A 58 6.08 -16.29 1.75
CA ALA A 58 6.58 -17.59 2.19
C ALA A 58 8.06 -17.53 2.56
N GLN A 59 8.88 -16.84 1.75
CA GLN A 59 10.29 -16.65 2.05
C GLN A 59 10.48 -15.81 3.32
N ALA A 60 9.70 -14.72 3.48
CA ALA A 60 9.78 -13.88 4.66
C ALA A 60 9.41 -14.61 5.95
N VAL A 61 8.41 -15.52 5.91
CA VAL A 61 8.11 -16.40 7.05
C VAL A 61 9.28 -17.33 7.35
N LYS A 62 9.85 -17.98 6.33
CA LYS A 62 10.99 -18.91 6.50
C LYS A 62 12.22 -18.24 7.08
N THR A 63 12.46 -16.97 6.77
CA THR A 63 13.61 -16.19 7.26
C THR A 63 13.33 -15.39 8.54
N GLY A 64 12.15 -15.54 9.16
CA GLY A 64 11.75 -14.81 10.36
C GLY A 64 11.43 -13.33 10.14
N GLY A 65 11.31 -12.88 8.88
CA GLY A 65 10.87 -11.53 8.54
C GLY A 65 9.36 -11.31 8.78
N ILE A 66 8.58 -12.39 8.74
CA ILE A 66 7.15 -12.42 9.11
C ILE A 66 6.97 -13.50 10.20
N ASP A 67 6.33 -13.12 11.31
CA ASP A 67 5.78 -14.05 12.28
C ASP A 67 4.29 -14.27 12.00
N PRO A 68 3.89 -15.45 11.46
CA PRO A 68 2.52 -15.70 11.06
C PRO A 68 1.52 -15.77 12.21
N LYS A 69 1.99 -15.92 13.46
CA LYS A 69 1.16 -16.01 14.66
C LYS A 69 1.27 -14.80 15.58
N SER A 70 2.02 -13.78 15.16
CA SER A 70 2.22 -12.60 16.00
C SER A 70 0.91 -11.91 16.33
N PRO A 71 0.61 -11.67 17.62
CA PRO A 71 -0.56 -10.91 18.00
C PRO A 71 -0.39 -9.43 17.64
N VAL A 72 -1.48 -8.79 17.24
CA VAL A 72 -1.53 -7.34 17.15
C VAL A 72 -1.91 -6.78 18.51
N THR A 73 -1.01 -5.99 19.12
CA THR A 73 -1.19 -5.47 20.49
C THR A 73 -1.43 -3.97 20.48
N VAL A 74 -2.35 -3.50 21.33
CA VAL A 74 -2.54 -2.06 21.59
C VAL A 74 -1.45 -1.60 22.56
N VAL A 75 -0.60 -0.68 22.11
CA VAL A 75 0.52 -0.15 22.90
C VAL A 75 0.08 1.08 23.70
N ALA A 76 -0.79 1.89 23.13
CA ALA A 76 -1.36 3.07 23.77
C ALA A 76 -2.68 3.42 23.07
N GLU A 77 -3.64 3.94 23.81
CA GLU A 77 -4.89 4.45 23.23
C GLU A 77 -5.50 5.57 24.06
N THR A 78 -6.31 6.36 23.36
CA THR A 78 -7.21 7.37 23.91
C THR A 78 -8.61 7.13 23.33
N PRO A 79 -9.65 7.85 23.68
CA PRO A 79 -10.95 7.71 23.04
C PRO A 79 -10.89 7.83 21.50
N VAL A 80 -10.02 8.67 20.95
CA VAL A 80 -9.94 8.99 19.52
C VAL A 80 -8.65 8.50 18.82
N THR A 81 -7.67 8.02 19.57
CA THR A 81 -6.42 7.52 18.97
C THR A 81 -6.05 6.14 19.48
N ALA A 82 -5.23 5.42 18.71
CA ALA A 82 -4.53 4.24 19.19
C ALA A 82 -3.18 4.07 18.48
N ARG A 83 -2.25 3.40 19.15
CA ARG A 83 -1.02 2.91 18.57
C ARG A 83 -0.95 1.39 18.76
N LEU A 84 -0.81 0.67 17.66
CA LEU A 84 -0.72 -0.77 17.63
C LEU A 84 0.67 -1.22 17.22
N ASP A 85 1.06 -2.33 17.80
CA ASP A 85 2.25 -3.08 17.44
C ASP A 85 1.84 -4.36 16.71
N GLY A 86 2.28 -4.51 15.47
CA GLY A 86 1.98 -5.66 14.63
C GLY A 86 2.92 -6.85 14.83
N GLY A 87 3.95 -6.74 15.69
CA GLY A 87 4.88 -7.82 16.02
C GLY A 87 5.58 -8.48 14.83
N ARG A 88 5.65 -7.80 13.67
CA ARG A 88 6.06 -8.33 12.37
C ARG A 88 5.09 -9.38 11.78
N GLY A 89 3.82 -9.36 12.17
CA GLY A 89 2.78 -10.18 11.56
C GLY A 89 2.53 -9.83 10.09
N PHE A 90 1.69 -10.61 9.42
CA PHE A 90 1.23 -10.29 8.07
C PHE A 90 0.57 -8.91 8.03
N GLY A 91 1.06 -8.04 7.15
CA GLY A 91 0.60 -6.66 7.07
C GLY A 91 -0.90 -6.52 6.83
N GLN A 92 -1.49 -7.42 6.06
CA GLN A 92 -2.93 -7.45 5.80
C GLN A 92 -3.75 -7.69 7.08
N VAL A 93 -3.27 -8.54 7.97
CA VAL A 93 -3.91 -8.83 9.26
C VAL A 93 -3.79 -7.64 10.20
N VAL A 94 -2.56 -7.07 10.29
CA VAL A 94 -2.29 -5.90 11.14
C VAL A 94 -3.11 -4.70 10.68
N ALA A 95 -3.15 -4.43 9.37
CA ALA A 95 -3.92 -3.32 8.80
C ALA A 95 -5.44 -3.49 9.02
N ARG A 96 -5.97 -4.72 8.88
CA ARG A 96 -7.37 -5.03 9.21
C ARG A 96 -7.69 -4.68 10.66
N ARG A 97 -6.88 -5.13 11.61
CA ARG A 97 -7.09 -4.79 13.04
C ARG A 97 -7.04 -3.30 13.30
N GLY A 98 -6.12 -2.60 12.63
CA GLY A 98 -6.01 -1.14 12.75
C GLY A 98 -7.24 -0.40 12.22
N ILE A 99 -7.72 -0.75 11.02
CA ILE A 99 -8.89 -0.10 10.43
C ILE A 99 -10.17 -0.41 11.21
N GLU A 100 -10.36 -1.65 11.67
CA GLU A 100 -11.52 -2.05 12.49
C GLU A 100 -11.58 -1.25 13.80
N LEU A 101 -10.44 -1.10 14.50
CA LEU A 101 -10.36 -0.28 15.70
C LEU A 101 -10.61 1.21 15.40
N CYS A 102 -10.04 1.72 14.30
CA CYS A 102 -10.22 3.11 13.88
C CYS A 102 -11.71 3.41 13.57
N ILE A 103 -12.39 2.51 12.84
CA ILE A 103 -13.82 2.61 12.56
C ILE A 103 -14.65 2.64 13.86
N THR A 104 -14.35 1.73 14.79
CA THR A 104 -15.05 1.66 16.08
C THR A 104 -14.93 2.96 16.87
N LYS A 105 -13.71 3.50 16.97
CA LYS A 105 -13.46 4.79 17.65
C LYS A 105 -14.10 5.97 16.93
N ALA A 106 -14.02 6.01 15.60
CA ALA A 106 -14.62 7.11 14.82
C ALA A 106 -16.14 7.14 14.93
N LYS A 107 -16.80 5.99 14.96
CA LYS A 107 -18.26 5.89 15.20
C LYS A 107 -18.66 6.40 16.58
N ALA A 108 -17.80 6.23 17.57
CA ALA A 108 -18.06 6.70 18.94
C ALA A 108 -17.76 8.18 19.16
N SER A 109 -16.84 8.76 18.41
CA SER A 109 -16.27 10.08 18.69
C SER A 109 -16.26 11.05 17.49
N GLY A 110 -16.79 10.65 16.33
CA GLY A 110 -16.82 11.44 15.10
C GLY A 110 -15.50 11.45 14.32
N LEU A 111 -14.37 11.17 14.97
CA LEU A 111 -13.03 11.16 14.42
C LEU A 111 -12.16 10.12 15.14
N ALA A 112 -11.29 9.44 14.42
CA ALA A 112 -10.24 8.62 15.03
C ALA A 112 -8.98 8.58 14.17
N ALA A 113 -7.83 8.31 14.83
CA ALA A 113 -6.56 8.02 14.18
C ALA A 113 -5.87 6.82 14.83
N VAL A 114 -5.41 5.88 14.02
CA VAL A 114 -4.68 4.69 14.47
C VAL A 114 -3.34 4.58 13.76
N ALA A 115 -2.26 4.48 14.53
CA ALA A 115 -0.93 4.26 14.00
C ALA A 115 -0.51 2.80 14.21
N LEU A 116 0.07 2.18 13.17
CA LEU A 116 0.58 0.82 13.19
C LEU A 116 2.09 0.83 13.05
N SER A 117 2.76 0.05 13.85
CA SER A 117 4.21 -0.14 13.79
C SER A 117 4.56 -1.64 13.74
N ARG A 118 5.80 -1.96 13.35
CA ARG A 118 6.30 -3.32 13.18
C ARG A 118 5.36 -4.23 12.39
N THR A 119 4.80 -3.70 11.31
CA THR A 119 4.00 -4.44 10.34
C THR A 119 4.83 -4.78 9.10
N THR A 120 4.33 -5.65 8.25
CA THR A 120 4.94 -6.01 6.97
C THR A 120 4.13 -5.42 5.81
N HIS A 121 4.34 -5.88 4.57
CA HIS A 121 3.60 -5.38 3.41
C HIS A 121 2.09 -5.55 3.58
N VAL A 122 1.34 -4.47 3.48
CA VAL A 122 -0.10 -4.42 3.80
C VAL A 122 -1.01 -4.73 2.58
N GLY A 123 -0.44 -4.88 1.38
CA GLY A 123 -1.23 -5.07 0.16
C GLY A 123 -1.72 -3.74 -0.41
N ARG A 124 -2.87 -3.73 -1.06
CA ARG A 124 -3.52 -2.58 -1.67
C ARG A 124 -4.22 -1.75 -0.60
N LEU A 125 -3.93 -0.45 -0.49
CA LEU A 125 -4.52 0.39 0.56
C LEU A 125 -6.01 0.66 0.34
N ALA A 126 -6.45 0.67 -0.91
CA ALA A 126 -7.86 0.82 -1.27
C ALA A 126 -8.78 -0.15 -0.51
N ASP A 127 -8.31 -1.38 -0.20
CA ASP A 127 -9.11 -2.38 0.50
C ASP A 127 -9.56 -1.88 1.88
N TYR A 128 -8.68 -1.20 2.61
CA TYR A 128 -8.99 -0.64 3.93
C TYR A 128 -9.76 0.68 3.85
N ALA A 129 -9.49 1.49 2.84
CA ALA A 129 -10.26 2.70 2.56
C ALA A 129 -11.73 2.36 2.21
N GLU A 130 -11.93 1.29 1.42
CA GLU A 130 -13.25 0.73 1.11
C GLU A 130 -13.97 0.22 2.38
N MET A 131 -13.24 -0.39 3.34
CA MET A 131 -13.83 -0.82 4.61
C MET A 131 -14.41 0.35 5.41
N ALA A 132 -13.71 1.47 5.48
CA ALA A 132 -14.21 2.68 6.13
C ALA A 132 -15.43 3.26 5.39
N ALA A 133 -15.33 3.39 4.07
CA ALA A 133 -16.38 3.93 3.24
C ALA A 133 -17.68 3.09 3.30
N ALA A 134 -17.56 1.76 3.38
CA ALA A 134 -18.68 0.85 3.57
C ALA A 134 -19.41 1.04 4.91
N GLN A 135 -18.77 1.71 5.87
CA GLN A 135 -19.35 2.06 7.16
C GLN A 135 -19.87 3.52 7.22
N GLY A 136 -19.91 4.21 6.06
CA GLY A 136 -20.35 5.60 5.98
C GLY A 136 -19.30 6.62 6.43
N LEU A 137 -18.05 6.22 6.53
CA LEU A 137 -16.95 7.03 7.04
C LEU A 137 -15.96 7.39 5.93
N VAL A 138 -15.37 8.57 5.98
CA VAL A 138 -14.23 8.91 5.13
C VAL A 138 -12.98 8.32 5.76
N GLY A 139 -12.31 7.40 5.03
CA GLY A 139 -11.07 6.76 5.47
C GLY A 139 -9.86 7.34 4.72
N MET A 140 -8.81 7.71 5.45
CA MET A 140 -7.54 8.18 4.89
C MET A 140 -6.40 7.32 5.45
N LEU A 141 -5.53 6.84 4.56
CA LEU A 141 -4.44 5.94 4.93
C LEU A 141 -3.12 6.43 4.32
N TRP A 142 -2.04 6.31 5.09
CA TRP A 142 -0.67 6.60 4.66
C TRP A 142 0.24 5.47 5.09
N VAL A 143 1.16 5.07 4.22
CA VAL A 143 2.18 4.08 4.53
C VAL A 143 3.56 4.67 4.30
N ASN A 144 4.44 4.50 5.26
CA ASN A 144 5.87 4.69 5.08
C ASN A 144 6.55 3.32 4.93
N ALA A 145 6.99 2.99 3.72
CA ALA A 145 7.65 1.73 3.41
C ALA A 145 9.17 1.86 3.58
N VAL A 146 9.66 1.70 4.81
CA VAL A 146 11.08 1.82 5.14
C VAL A 146 11.93 0.61 4.74
N HIS A 147 11.30 -0.54 4.51
CA HIS A 147 11.95 -1.72 3.94
C HIS A 147 11.65 -1.79 2.44
N GLY A 148 12.69 -1.71 1.62
CA GLY A 148 12.53 -1.64 0.17
C GLY A 148 12.56 -0.20 -0.32
N LEU A 149 13.58 0.54 0.11
CA LEU A 149 13.90 1.85 -0.45
C LEU A 149 14.21 1.67 -1.93
N ASN A 150 13.32 2.10 -2.79
CA ASN A 150 13.41 1.91 -4.23
C ASN A 150 13.31 3.21 -5.02
N VAL A 151 13.04 4.32 -4.33
CA VAL A 151 12.72 5.62 -4.92
C VAL A 151 13.84 6.61 -4.62
N ALA A 152 14.29 7.32 -5.63
CA ALA A 152 15.18 8.47 -5.46
C ALA A 152 14.37 9.68 -4.97
N PRO A 153 14.91 10.52 -4.08
CA PRO A 153 14.30 11.81 -3.78
C PRO A 153 14.34 12.70 -5.02
N TRP A 154 13.48 13.72 -5.04
CA TRP A 154 13.47 14.71 -6.12
C TRP A 154 14.88 15.26 -6.43
N GLY A 155 15.30 15.18 -7.69
CA GLY A 155 16.62 15.60 -8.15
C GLY A 155 17.78 14.73 -7.67
N GLY A 156 17.52 13.59 -7.03
CA GLY A 156 18.53 12.61 -6.60
C GLY A 156 18.56 11.38 -7.50
N ALA A 157 19.66 10.59 -7.41
CA ALA A 157 19.78 9.33 -8.13
C ALA A 157 19.69 8.09 -7.20
N ALA A 158 20.11 8.21 -5.94
CA ALA A 158 20.20 7.07 -5.04
C ALA A 158 18.85 6.77 -4.36
N ARG A 159 18.56 5.49 -4.15
CA ARG A 159 17.39 5.01 -3.39
C ARG A 159 17.42 5.50 -1.95
N ARG A 160 16.46 6.32 -1.54
CA ARG A 160 16.33 6.88 -0.18
C ARG A 160 14.91 6.78 0.37
N LEU A 161 13.89 6.63 -0.48
CA LEU A 161 12.49 6.62 -0.11
C LEU A 161 11.85 5.30 -0.51
N GLY A 162 10.78 4.94 0.18
CA GLY A 162 9.83 3.93 -0.26
C GLY A 162 8.82 4.52 -1.25
N THR A 163 7.91 3.70 -1.75
CA THR A 163 6.82 4.14 -2.63
C THR A 163 5.73 4.91 -1.88
N ASN A 164 5.72 4.85 -0.56
CA ASN A 164 4.92 5.60 0.41
C ASN A 164 3.51 5.92 -0.08
N PRO A 165 2.65 4.91 -0.26
CA PRO A 165 1.33 5.09 -0.85
C PRO A 165 0.37 5.83 0.09
N HIS A 166 -0.62 6.46 -0.55
CA HIS A 166 -1.72 7.17 0.11
C HIS A 166 -3.05 6.69 -0.48
N ALA A 167 -4.04 6.45 0.38
CA ALA A 167 -5.39 6.12 -0.05
C ALA A 167 -6.45 6.93 0.68
N ILE A 168 -7.52 7.26 -0.03
CA ILE A 168 -8.71 7.94 0.50
C ILE A 168 -9.94 7.20 0.00
N GLY A 169 -10.83 6.82 0.91
CA GLY A 169 -12.15 6.28 0.61
C GLY A 169 -13.24 7.21 1.10
N ILE A 170 -14.17 7.57 0.21
CA ILE A 170 -15.30 8.44 0.50
C ILE A 170 -16.58 7.66 0.22
N PRO A 171 -17.52 7.57 1.19
CA PRO A 171 -18.77 6.85 0.99
C PRO A 171 -19.62 7.52 -0.10
N GLY A 172 -20.23 6.70 -0.96
CA GLY A 172 -21.18 7.17 -1.95
C GLY A 172 -22.59 7.30 -1.37
N ALA A 173 -23.29 8.38 -1.68
CA ALA A 173 -24.69 8.57 -1.32
C ALA A 173 -25.60 7.76 -2.28
N GLY A 174 -25.83 6.47 -1.98
CA GLY A 174 -26.59 5.57 -2.87
C GLY A 174 -25.83 5.11 -4.12
N ALA A 175 -24.52 5.31 -4.16
CA ALA A 175 -23.61 4.90 -5.22
C ALA A 175 -22.39 4.17 -4.61
N PRO A 176 -21.56 3.48 -5.40
CA PRO A 176 -20.29 2.95 -4.93
C PRO A 176 -19.41 4.02 -4.29
N ALA A 177 -18.60 3.63 -3.32
CA ALA A 177 -17.62 4.52 -2.73
C ALA A 177 -16.63 5.04 -3.78
N MET A 178 -16.22 6.30 -3.64
CA MET A 178 -15.09 6.84 -4.41
C MET A 178 -13.82 6.50 -3.65
N VAL A 179 -12.86 5.86 -4.34
CA VAL A 179 -11.59 5.46 -3.72
C VAL A 179 -10.44 5.95 -4.58
N LEU A 180 -9.53 6.69 -3.95
CA LEU A 180 -8.23 7.05 -4.48
C LEU A 180 -7.18 6.19 -3.78
N ASP A 181 -6.27 5.56 -4.54
CA ASP A 181 -5.13 4.80 -4.01
C ASP A 181 -3.95 4.94 -4.97
N PHE A 182 -2.90 5.58 -4.52
CA PHE A 182 -1.73 5.86 -5.36
C PHE A 182 -0.43 5.83 -4.56
N ALA A 183 0.68 5.47 -5.24
CA ALA A 183 2.02 5.64 -4.71
C ALA A 183 2.46 7.10 -4.86
N THR A 184 3.31 7.59 -3.94
CA THR A 184 3.99 8.89 -4.11
C THR A 184 5.20 8.81 -5.06
N SER A 185 5.54 7.60 -5.52
CA SER A 185 6.42 7.36 -6.67
C SER A 185 5.62 7.26 -7.97
N VAL A 186 6.27 7.47 -9.11
CA VAL A 186 5.64 7.33 -10.43
C VAL A 186 5.00 5.96 -10.59
N VAL A 187 5.63 4.92 -10.01
CA VAL A 187 5.18 3.54 -10.09
C VAL A 187 5.58 2.75 -8.85
N ALA A 188 4.81 1.72 -8.50
CA ALA A 188 5.19 0.77 -7.45
C ALA A 188 6.24 -0.24 -7.97
N GLU A 189 7.20 -0.64 -7.11
CA GLU A 189 8.25 -1.62 -7.44
C GLU A 189 7.69 -2.91 -8.02
N GLY A 190 6.56 -3.39 -7.51
CA GLY A 190 5.94 -4.60 -8.02
C GLY A 190 5.57 -4.55 -9.51
N LYS A 191 5.29 -3.36 -10.08
CA LYS A 191 5.08 -3.20 -11.53
C LYS A 191 6.39 -3.39 -12.31
N MET A 192 7.53 -2.96 -11.76
CA MET A 192 8.86 -3.25 -12.34
C MET A 192 9.11 -4.76 -12.36
N ARG A 193 8.76 -5.48 -11.27
CA ARG A 193 8.86 -6.93 -11.19
C ARG A 193 7.99 -7.64 -12.23
N VAL A 194 6.75 -7.18 -12.42
CA VAL A 194 5.87 -7.71 -13.48
C VAL A 194 6.49 -7.51 -14.86
N LYS A 195 7.07 -6.32 -15.14
CA LYS A 195 7.75 -6.05 -16.41
C LYS A 195 8.95 -6.97 -16.62
N LYS A 196 9.81 -7.12 -15.59
CA LYS A 196 10.94 -8.04 -15.61
C LYS A 196 10.50 -9.47 -15.90
N ASN A 197 9.52 -10.00 -15.17
CA ASN A 197 9.03 -11.37 -15.34
C ASN A 197 8.43 -11.61 -16.74
N ARG A 198 7.83 -10.58 -17.33
CA ARG A 198 7.27 -10.63 -18.69
C ARG A 198 8.29 -10.31 -19.78
N LYS A 199 9.56 -10.03 -19.43
CA LYS A 199 10.62 -9.59 -20.35
C LYS A 199 10.18 -8.39 -21.20
N GLN A 200 9.50 -7.43 -20.57
CA GLN A 200 8.97 -6.22 -21.19
C GLN A 200 9.73 -4.98 -20.69
N GLN A 201 9.92 -4.01 -21.58
CA GLN A 201 10.44 -2.70 -21.20
C GLN A 201 9.45 -1.95 -20.29
N ALA A 202 9.98 -1.18 -19.35
CA ALA A 202 9.19 -0.22 -18.59
C ALA A 202 8.90 1.02 -19.45
N PRO A 203 7.76 1.68 -19.24
CA PRO A 203 7.51 2.99 -19.85
C PRO A 203 8.61 3.99 -19.50
N PRO A 204 8.94 4.93 -20.41
CA PRO A 204 9.82 6.04 -20.09
C PRO A 204 9.34 6.83 -18.88
N GLY A 205 10.27 7.32 -18.05
CA GLY A 205 9.93 8.14 -16.88
C GLY A 205 9.57 7.36 -15.62
N TRP A 206 9.69 6.04 -15.63
CA TRP A 206 9.44 5.26 -14.43
C TRP A 206 10.65 5.23 -13.49
N PHE A 207 11.85 5.15 -14.05
CA PHE A 207 13.08 5.00 -13.26
C PHE A 207 14.32 5.53 -14.00
N ILE A 208 15.39 5.65 -13.24
CA ILE A 208 16.72 6.04 -13.67
C ILE A 208 17.74 4.95 -13.31
N ASP A 209 18.86 4.90 -14.02
CA ASP A 209 20.01 4.08 -13.66
C ASP A 209 20.74 4.65 -12.41
N ALA A 210 21.84 4.03 -12.02
CA ALA A 210 22.63 4.47 -10.87
C ALA A 210 23.31 5.83 -11.05
N GLU A 211 23.53 6.25 -12.29
CA GLU A 211 24.12 7.54 -12.67
C GLU A 211 23.06 8.64 -12.82
N GLY A 212 21.77 8.31 -12.61
CA GLY A 212 20.67 9.27 -12.73
C GLY A 212 20.17 9.48 -14.16
N ARG A 213 20.54 8.63 -15.12
CA ARG A 213 20.07 8.71 -16.51
C ARG A 213 18.75 7.95 -16.67
N PRO A 214 17.82 8.45 -17.49
CA PRO A 214 16.58 7.73 -17.81
C PRO A 214 16.86 6.33 -18.34
N ALA A 215 16.13 5.34 -17.81
CA ALA A 215 16.25 3.94 -18.21
C ALA A 215 14.87 3.30 -18.36
N ASN A 216 14.77 2.23 -19.15
CA ASN A 216 13.53 1.51 -19.42
C ASN A 216 13.67 -0.02 -19.36
N ASP A 217 14.88 -0.56 -19.28
CA ASP A 217 15.12 -1.98 -19.12
C ASP A 217 15.05 -2.36 -17.63
N PRO A 218 14.07 -3.19 -17.18
CA PRO A 218 13.95 -3.61 -15.79
C PRO A 218 15.19 -4.32 -15.23
N GLU A 219 16.06 -4.90 -16.06
CA GLU A 219 17.31 -5.51 -15.59
C GLU A 219 18.26 -4.46 -15.00
N ILE A 220 18.28 -3.23 -15.54
CA ILE A 220 19.06 -2.10 -14.99
C ILE A 220 18.52 -1.72 -13.61
N PHE A 221 17.18 -1.74 -13.42
CA PHE A 221 16.59 -1.42 -12.12
C PHE A 221 17.01 -2.40 -11.02
N TYR A 222 17.16 -3.69 -11.33
CA TYR A 222 17.58 -4.74 -10.41
C TYR A 222 19.07 -5.08 -10.51
N GLY A 223 19.83 -4.36 -11.33
CA GLY A 223 21.25 -4.60 -11.59
C GLY A 223 22.16 -4.27 -10.40
N ASP A 224 23.46 -4.26 -10.66
CA ASP A 224 24.49 -3.77 -9.75
C ASP A 224 25.46 -2.90 -10.56
N PRO A 225 25.49 -1.58 -10.32
CA PRO A 225 24.69 -0.83 -9.34
C PRO A 225 23.18 -0.74 -9.68
N VAL A 226 22.34 -0.59 -8.66
CA VAL A 226 20.87 -0.58 -8.82
C VAL A 226 20.35 0.76 -9.33
N GLY A 227 19.34 0.74 -10.23
CA GLY A 227 18.57 1.93 -10.60
C GLY A 227 17.51 2.32 -9.55
N SER A 228 16.90 3.49 -9.69
CA SER A 228 15.93 4.06 -8.75
C SER A 228 14.64 4.49 -9.44
N LEU A 229 13.48 4.22 -8.82
CA LEU A 229 12.21 4.81 -9.25
C LEU A 229 12.21 6.33 -9.03
N LEU A 230 11.41 7.04 -9.81
CA LEU A 230 11.19 8.48 -9.66
C LEU A 230 10.01 8.77 -8.72
N THR A 231 10.02 9.93 -8.07
CA THR A 231 8.87 10.48 -7.36
C THR A 231 7.81 10.97 -8.35
N SER A 232 6.54 10.94 -7.95
CA SER A 232 5.46 11.49 -8.79
C SER A 232 5.69 12.99 -9.04
N GLY A 233 5.62 13.38 -10.31
CA GLY A 233 5.84 14.77 -10.74
C GLY A 233 7.32 15.15 -10.89
N ASP A 234 8.27 14.23 -10.70
CA ASP A 234 9.67 14.49 -10.97
C ASP A 234 9.89 14.62 -12.51
N PRO A 235 10.29 15.77 -13.02
CA PRO A 235 10.74 15.85 -14.40
C PRO A 235 12.01 14.98 -14.52
N PHE A 236 12.21 14.36 -15.67
CA PHE A 236 13.46 13.64 -15.93
C PHE A 236 14.66 14.50 -15.50
N PRO A 237 15.59 13.97 -14.70
CA PRO A 237 16.80 14.69 -14.38
C PRO A 237 17.50 15.07 -15.68
N THR A 238 17.61 16.36 -15.94
CA THR A 238 18.28 16.87 -17.16
C THR A 238 19.78 17.00 -16.98
N ALA A 239 20.28 16.74 -15.77
CA ALA A 239 21.73 16.77 -15.48
C ALA A 239 22.07 15.80 -14.33
N PRO A 240 23.25 15.18 -14.32
CA PRO A 240 23.74 14.41 -13.19
C PRO A 240 23.89 15.32 -11.98
N THR A 241 23.16 15.01 -10.91
CA THR A 241 23.36 15.69 -9.63
C THR A 241 24.71 15.28 -9.06
N SER A 242 25.50 16.24 -8.60
CA SER A 242 26.81 16.00 -8.02
C SER A 242 26.75 14.99 -6.87
N PRO A 243 27.74 14.10 -6.71
CA PRO A 243 27.78 13.07 -5.66
C PRO A 243 27.62 13.62 -4.23
N GLU A 244 27.93 14.88 -4.01
CA GLU A 244 27.95 15.54 -2.70
C GLU A 244 26.56 15.71 -2.06
N ARG A 245 25.46 15.69 -2.85
CA ARG A 245 24.09 15.71 -2.31
C ARG A 245 23.59 14.37 -1.78
N LEU A 246 24.41 13.32 -1.90
CA LEU A 246 24.06 11.94 -1.54
C LEU A 246 24.41 11.56 -0.09
N ALA A 247 25.13 12.40 0.64
CA ALA A 247 25.71 12.05 1.92
C ALA A 247 24.96 12.68 3.10
N SER A 248 23.73 12.23 3.39
CA SER A 248 23.18 12.34 4.74
C SER A 248 22.37 11.10 5.07
N PRO A 249 22.93 10.16 5.87
CA PRO A 249 22.14 9.06 6.40
C PRO A 249 21.32 9.59 7.57
N SER A 250 20.09 10.07 7.29
CA SER A 250 19.11 10.16 8.37
C SER A 250 18.87 8.75 8.89
N ARG A 251 19.23 8.49 10.14
CA ARG A 251 18.92 7.26 10.88
C ARG A 251 17.41 7.22 11.15
N LEU A 252 16.63 6.90 10.13
CA LEU A 252 15.25 6.49 10.33
C LEU A 252 15.28 5.03 10.75
N GLN A 253 14.81 4.78 11.96
CA GLN A 253 14.64 3.41 12.46
C GLN A 253 13.70 2.64 11.52
N PRO A 254 13.98 1.36 11.21
CA PRO A 254 13.20 0.58 10.27
C PRO A 254 11.88 0.17 10.91
N SER A 255 10.81 0.91 10.62
CA SER A 255 9.45 0.54 11.00
C SER A 255 8.51 0.93 9.87
N PHE A 256 7.69 -0.02 9.39
CA PHE A 256 6.52 0.35 8.61
C PHE A 256 5.56 1.10 9.55
N PHE A 257 5.19 2.31 9.17
CA PHE A 257 4.12 3.06 9.81
C PHE A 257 2.93 3.11 8.86
N LEU A 258 1.82 2.56 9.28
CA LEU A 258 0.52 2.84 8.69
C LEU A 258 -0.21 3.77 9.64
N THR A 259 -0.58 4.95 9.16
CA THR A 259 -1.46 5.85 9.89
C THR A 259 -2.81 5.88 9.20
N THR A 260 -3.86 5.59 9.92
CA THR A 260 -5.24 5.66 9.44
C THR A 260 -5.96 6.75 10.21
N THR A 261 -6.53 7.70 9.50
CA THR A 261 -7.41 8.73 10.06
C THR A 261 -8.78 8.56 9.43
N ILE A 262 -9.82 8.52 10.24
CA ILE A 262 -11.21 8.34 9.79
C ILE A 262 -12.04 9.50 10.35
N PHE A 263 -12.89 10.08 9.49
CA PHE A 263 -13.83 11.13 9.84
C PHE A 263 -15.26 10.63 9.57
N GLU A 264 -16.19 10.97 10.46
CA GLU A 264 -17.61 10.83 10.19
C GLU A 264 -18.09 11.96 9.28
N MET A 265 -18.76 11.61 8.18
CA MET A 265 -19.44 12.62 7.38
C MET A 265 -20.77 12.98 8.06
N PRO A 266 -21.07 14.28 8.25
CA PRO A 266 -22.36 14.69 8.79
C PRO A 266 -23.48 14.18 7.87
N SER A 267 -24.44 13.47 8.44
CA SER A 267 -25.52 12.76 7.76
C SER A 267 -26.58 13.66 7.08
N ARG A 268 -26.37 14.98 7.04
CA ARG A 268 -27.26 15.93 6.36
C ARG A 268 -26.49 17.12 5.79
N VAL A 269 -26.25 17.11 4.49
CA VAL A 269 -26.45 18.35 3.75
C VAL A 269 -27.97 18.48 3.56
N SER A 270 -28.64 19.16 4.48
CA SER A 270 -30.03 19.57 4.29
C SER A 270 -30.02 20.48 3.06
N ARG A 271 -30.60 20.02 1.97
CA ARG A 271 -30.97 20.91 0.87
C ARG A 271 -32.04 21.86 1.42
N SER A 272 -31.61 22.99 1.99
CA SER A 272 -32.50 24.15 2.10
C SER A 272 -32.77 24.56 0.65
N ARG A 273 -33.97 24.30 0.20
CA ARG A 273 -34.51 24.96 -1.00
C ARG A 273 -34.65 26.44 -0.68
N SER A 274 -33.59 27.20 -0.83
CA SER A 274 -33.70 28.64 -1.00
C SER A 274 -33.94 28.89 -2.48
N THR A 275 -35.18 29.25 -2.80
CA THR A 275 -35.59 29.92 -4.06
C THR A 275 -34.57 31.01 -4.40
N PRO A 276 -34.05 31.09 -5.62
CA PRO A 276 -33.22 32.22 -6.02
C PRO A 276 -34.12 33.45 -6.20
N THR A 277 -34.11 34.34 -5.25
CA THR A 277 -34.60 35.71 -5.49
C THR A 277 -33.52 36.44 -6.31
N ALA A 278 -33.84 36.72 -7.55
CA ALA A 278 -33.04 37.57 -8.42
C ALA A 278 -32.89 38.95 -7.78
N LEU A 279 -31.67 39.43 -7.63
CA LEU A 279 -31.35 40.86 -7.55
C LEU A 279 -29.97 41.09 -8.17
N TRP A 280 -30.04 41.76 -9.37
CA TRP A 280 -29.07 42.62 -10.08
C TRP A 280 -27.58 42.32 -9.98
#